data_e1cfc195f66296c0720849339c6ccf49
#
_entry.id   e1cfc195f66296c0720849339c6ccf49
#
_cell.length_a   1.000
_cell.length_b   1.000
_cell.length_c   1.000
_cell.angle_alpha   90.00
_cell.angle_beta   90.00
_cell.angle_gamma   90.00
#
_symmetry.space_group_name_H-M   'P 1'
#
loop_
_entity.id
_entity.type
_entity.pdbx_description
1 polymer ?
#
loop_
_entity_poly.entity_id
_entity_poly.type
_entity_poly.pdbx_seq_one_letter_code
_entity_poly.pdbx_strand_id
1 'polypeptide(L)'
;IQVDREVALQDNKRTDFLIRYGLCDPIMIELKLLNNTEIKNKKKRQEYKNKFVQYTNATNACLSVFWVFDVHKDGSIKDFDNLKAEYKGLDNTLVLLTDCKCSSGMETGIPQVKNNIGKKKACGNKPKPKRK
;
A
#
# COMPACT_ATOMS: atom_id res chain seq x y z
N ILE A 1 -23.73 0.07 -6.68
CA ILE A 1 -22.31 0.45 -6.89
C ILE A 1 -21.83 -0.27 -8.13
N GLN A 2 -21.26 0.47 -9.05
CA GLN A 2 -20.58 -0.04 -10.23
C GLN A 2 -19.08 0.22 -10.08
N VAL A 3 -18.27 -0.79 -10.36
CA VAL A 3 -16.81 -0.67 -10.37
C VAL A 3 -16.31 -1.07 -11.75
N ASP A 4 -15.80 -0.10 -12.49
CA ASP A 4 -15.19 -0.32 -13.79
C ASP A 4 -13.68 -0.37 -13.63
N ARG A 5 -13.04 -1.36 -14.26
CA ARG A 5 -11.59 -1.56 -14.26
C ARG A 5 -11.01 -1.17 -15.60
N GLU A 6 -9.77 -0.65 -15.56
CA GLU A 6 -9.04 -0.26 -16.78
C GLU A 6 -9.88 0.57 -17.76
N VAL A 7 -10.55 1.60 -17.23
CA VAL A 7 -11.44 2.44 -18.02
C VAL A 7 -10.64 3.22 -19.05
N ALA A 8 -10.95 3.01 -20.32
CA ALA A 8 -10.33 3.75 -21.40
C ALA A 8 -10.82 5.22 -21.38
N LEU A 9 -9.86 6.12 -21.41
CA LEU A 9 -10.06 7.55 -21.56
C LEU A 9 -9.65 7.98 -22.98
N GLN A 10 -9.85 9.24 -23.31
CA GLN A 10 -9.35 9.78 -24.58
C GLN A 10 -7.83 9.62 -24.69
N ASP A 11 -7.32 9.55 -25.92
CA ASP A 11 -5.89 9.43 -26.23
C ASP A 11 -5.21 8.12 -25.72
N ASN A 12 -5.91 7.01 -25.75
CA ASN A 12 -5.39 5.70 -25.29
C ASN A 12 -4.92 5.68 -23.84
N LYS A 13 -5.38 6.61 -23.02
CA LYS A 13 -5.14 6.64 -21.58
C LYS A 13 -6.12 5.71 -20.88
N ARG A 14 -5.74 5.19 -19.73
CA ARG A 14 -6.59 4.34 -18.90
C ARG A 14 -6.41 4.70 -17.45
N THR A 15 -7.50 4.70 -16.69
CA THR A 15 -7.46 4.70 -15.23
C THR A 15 -7.66 3.30 -14.70
N ASP A 16 -7.07 2.96 -13.56
CA ASP A 16 -7.14 1.60 -13.03
C ASP A 16 -8.56 1.24 -12.58
N PHE A 17 -9.22 2.13 -11.83
CA PHE A 17 -10.59 1.92 -11.38
C PHE A 17 -11.41 3.21 -11.43
N LEU A 18 -12.67 3.05 -11.76
CA LEU A 18 -13.68 4.08 -11.66
C LEU A 18 -14.90 3.52 -10.93
N ILE A 19 -15.22 4.10 -9.78
CA ILE A 19 -16.34 3.65 -8.94
C ILE A 19 -17.49 4.64 -9.12
N ARG A 20 -18.66 4.14 -9.47
CA ARG A 20 -19.90 4.92 -9.61
C ARG A 20 -20.94 4.45 -8.60
N TYR A 21 -21.63 5.40 -8.00
CA TYR A 21 -22.74 5.12 -7.12
C TYR A 21 -23.96 5.97 -7.51
N GLY A 22 -24.96 5.34 -8.08
CA GLY A 22 -26.17 6.01 -8.53
C GLY A 22 -25.87 7.13 -9.54
N LEU A 23 -26.39 8.32 -9.27
CA LEU A 23 -26.18 9.52 -10.09
C LEU A 23 -25.01 10.40 -9.57
N CYS A 24 -24.28 9.95 -8.57
CA CYS A 24 -23.16 10.71 -8.04
C CYS A 24 -21.98 10.70 -9.02
N ASP A 25 -21.17 11.77 -8.97
CA ASP A 25 -19.92 11.82 -9.70
C ASP A 25 -18.98 10.69 -9.27
N PRO A 26 -18.20 10.13 -10.18
CA PRO A 26 -17.40 8.95 -9.89
C PRO A 26 -16.20 9.22 -8.97
N ILE A 27 -15.71 8.17 -8.34
CA ILE A 27 -14.42 8.14 -7.64
C ILE A 27 -13.42 7.45 -8.56
N MET A 28 -12.32 8.13 -8.86
CA MET A 28 -11.20 7.58 -9.61
C MET A 28 -10.14 7.02 -8.68
N ILE A 29 -9.59 5.85 -8.99
CA ILE A 29 -8.50 5.25 -8.23
C ILE A 29 -7.37 4.85 -9.18
N GLU A 30 -6.17 5.30 -8.87
CA GLU A 30 -4.92 4.91 -9.51
C GLU A 30 -4.04 4.14 -8.53
N LEU A 31 -3.51 3.01 -8.96
CA LEU A 31 -2.67 2.13 -8.16
C LEU A 31 -1.22 2.18 -8.63
N LYS A 32 -0.28 2.27 -7.70
CA LYS A 32 1.15 2.20 -8.00
C LYS A 32 1.93 1.45 -6.92
N LEU A 33 2.98 0.79 -7.32
CA LEU A 33 3.97 0.26 -6.39
C LEU A 33 4.95 1.36 -5.98
N LEU A 34 5.33 1.41 -4.71
CA LEU A 34 6.23 2.43 -4.18
C LEU A 34 7.61 2.45 -4.87
N ASN A 35 8.07 1.30 -5.34
CA ASN A 35 9.33 1.18 -6.07
C ASN A 35 9.24 1.58 -7.56
N ASN A 36 8.07 1.98 -8.04
CA ASN A 36 7.88 2.42 -9.43
C ASN A 36 8.72 3.68 -9.71
N THR A 37 9.33 3.74 -10.90
CA THR A 37 10.15 4.88 -11.32
C THR A 37 9.38 6.19 -11.38
N GLU A 38 8.07 6.13 -11.61
CA GLU A 38 7.15 7.28 -11.58
C GLU A 38 6.96 7.87 -10.18
N ILE A 39 7.34 7.11 -9.13
CA ILE A 39 7.34 7.58 -7.75
C ILE A 39 8.75 8.03 -7.34
N LYS A 40 9.78 7.24 -7.65
CA LYS A 40 11.17 7.52 -7.22
C LYS A 40 11.81 8.70 -7.92
N ASN A 41 11.56 8.88 -9.21
CA ASN A 41 12.17 9.92 -10.00
C ASN A 41 11.35 11.20 -9.99
N LYS A 42 11.95 12.31 -9.54
CA LYS A 42 11.28 13.62 -9.44
C LYS A 42 10.62 14.08 -10.74
N LYS A 43 11.33 13.97 -11.87
CA LYS A 43 10.80 14.38 -13.17
C LYS A 43 9.60 13.53 -13.57
N LYS A 44 9.71 12.20 -13.43
CA LYS A 44 8.62 11.27 -13.75
C LYS A 44 7.43 11.46 -12.81
N ARG A 45 7.63 11.76 -11.52
CA ARG A 45 6.54 12.11 -10.61
C ARG A 45 5.75 13.31 -11.10
N GLN A 46 6.45 14.37 -11.55
CA GLN A 46 5.79 15.57 -12.06
C GLN A 46 5.02 15.29 -13.36
N GLU A 47 5.60 14.51 -14.28
CA GLU A 47 4.92 14.09 -15.50
C GLU A 47 3.67 13.28 -15.19
N TYR A 48 3.77 12.34 -14.23
CA TYR A 48 2.64 11.53 -13.83
C TYR A 48 1.56 12.33 -13.08
N LYS A 49 1.94 13.30 -12.25
CA LYS A 49 1.01 14.23 -11.61
C LYS A 49 0.14 14.94 -12.65
N ASN A 50 0.75 15.41 -13.73
CA ASN A 50 0.01 16.05 -14.83
C ASN A 50 -0.99 15.08 -15.49
N LYS A 51 -0.58 13.83 -15.72
CA LYS A 51 -1.48 12.78 -16.22
C LYS A 51 -2.62 12.49 -15.24
N PHE A 52 -2.33 12.39 -13.96
CA PHE A 52 -3.33 12.15 -12.92
C PHE A 52 -4.39 13.23 -12.89
N VAL A 53 -4.01 14.51 -12.99
CA VAL A 53 -4.95 15.64 -13.11
C VAL A 53 -5.80 15.53 -14.37
N GLN A 54 -5.19 15.18 -15.51
CA GLN A 54 -5.93 14.95 -16.74
C GLN A 54 -6.96 13.82 -16.62
N TYR A 55 -6.62 12.73 -15.93
CA TYR A 55 -7.53 11.61 -15.68
C TYR A 55 -8.70 12.02 -14.77
N THR A 56 -8.41 12.76 -13.70
CA THR A 56 -9.44 13.33 -12.83
C THR A 56 -10.44 14.17 -13.61
N ASN A 57 -9.95 15.05 -14.48
CA ASN A 57 -10.79 15.92 -15.28
C ASN A 57 -11.59 15.12 -16.34
N ALA A 58 -10.96 14.16 -17.01
CA ALA A 58 -11.61 13.35 -18.04
C ALA A 58 -12.72 12.45 -17.48
N THR A 59 -12.61 12.04 -16.22
CA THR A 59 -13.61 11.20 -15.55
C THR A 59 -14.68 12.01 -14.82
N ASN A 60 -14.52 13.32 -14.67
CA ASN A 60 -15.32 14.16 -13.78
C ASN A 60 -15.39 13.61 -12.35
N ALA A 61 -14.30 13.06 -11.87
CA ALA A 61 -14.26 12.45 -10.55
C ALA A 61 -14.46 13.49 -9.44
N CYS A 62 -15.37 13.20 -8.52
CA CYS A 62 -15.56 14.01 -7.31
C CYS A 62 -14.47 13.77 -6.28
N LEU A 63 -13.81 12.61 -6.35
CA LEU A 63 -12.66 12.22 -5.54
C LEU A 63 -11.69 11.42 -6.39
N SER A 64 -10.41 11.75 -6.30
CA SER A 64 -9.33 11.00 -6.93
C SER A 64 -8.41 10.43 -5.88
N VAL A 65 -8.16 9.13 -5.95
CA VAL A 65 -7.31 8.40 -5.00
C VAL A 65 -6.07 7.92 -5.71
N PHE A 66 -4.91 8.34 -5.24
CA PHE A 66 -3.63 7.78 -5.65
C PHE A 66 -3.15 6.83 -4.56
N TRP A 67 -3.26 5.54 -4.81
CA TRP A 67 -3.03 4.51 -3.83
C TRP A 67 -1.74 3.76 -4.10
N VAL A 68 -0.79 3.90 -3.20
CA VAL A 68 0.55 3.34 -3.30
C VAL A 68 0.67 2.11 -2.41
N PHE A 69 1.26 1.05 -2.95
CA PHE A 69 1.53 -0.19 -2.24
C PHE A 69 3.04 -0.37 -2.04
N ASP A 70 3.46 -0.54 -0.80
CA ASP A 70 4.84 -0.87 -0.46
C ASP A 70 4.95 -2.38 -0.24
N VAL A 71 5.36 -3.09 -1.29
CA VAL A 71 5.50 -4.56 -1.32
C VAL A 71 6.95 -5.02 -1.20
N HIS A 72 7.91 -4.11 -1.25
CA HIS A 72 9.33 -4.41 -1.23
C HIS A 72 9.98 -3.99 0.08
N LYS A 73 10.94 -4.79 0.56
CA LYS A 73 11.71 -4.46 1.77
C LYS A 73 12.49 -3.14 1.65
N ASP A 74 12.81 -2.75 0.42
CA ASP A 74 13.61 -1.56 0.10
C ASP A 74 12.77 -0.32 -0.25
N GLY A 75 11.47 -0.37 0.00
CA GLY A 75 10.58 0.77 -0.20
C GLY A 75 10.99 1.94 0.68
N SER A 76 11.20 3.10 0.09
CA SER A 76 11.58 4.31 0.81
C SER A 76 10.36 5.15 1.17
N ILE A 77 10.07 5.24 2.46
CA ILE A 77 9.05 6.16 3.01
C ILE A 77 9.28 7.59 2.52
N LYS A 78 10.55 7.99 2.36
CA LYS A 78 10.91 9.31 1.84
C LYS A 78 10.36 9.55 0.43
N ASP A 79 10.34 8.54 -0.43
CA ASP A 79 9.79 8.67 -1.77
C ASP A 79 8.26 8.89 -1.69
N PHE A 80 7.58 8.22 -0.77
CA PHE A 80 6.17 8.45 -0.52
C PHE A 80 5.89 9.84 0.05
N ASP A 81 6.70 10.31 1.00
CA ASP A 81 6.56 11.65 1.57
C ASP A 81 6.75 12.74 0.51
N ASN A 82 7.71 12.56 -0.40
CA ASN A 82 7.91 13.46 -1.54
C ASN A 82 6.69 13.48 -2.47
N LEU A 83 6.14 12.29 -2.78
CA LEU A 83 4.94 12.16 -3.59
C LEU A 83 3.75 12.88 -2.94
N LYS A 84 3.52 12.60 -1.65
CA LYS A 84 2.42 13.20 -0.89
C LYS A 84 2.52 14.72 -0.85
N ALA A 85 3.72 15.26 -0.66
CA ALA A 85 3.97 16.70 -0.68
C ALA A 85 3.66 17.33 -2.04
N GLU A 86 4.02 16.67 -3.13
CA GLU A 86 3.75 17.16 -4.49
C GLU A 86 2.26 17.17 -4.84
N TYR A 87 1.46 16.26 -4.26
CA TYR A 87 0.01 16.15 -4.51
C TYR A 87 -0.85 16.96 -3.53
N LYS A 88 -0.25 17.52 -2.48
CA LYS A 88 -0.96 18.24 -1.41
C LYS A 88 -1.83 19.42 -1.90
N GLY A 89 -1.47 20.03 -3.01
CA GLY A 89 -2.21 21.17 -3.57
C GLY A 89 -3.36 20.80 -4.52
N LEU A 90 -3.61 19.52 -4.76
CA LEU A 90 -4.67 19.06 -5.63
C LEU A 90 -5.98 18.91 -4.86
N ASP A 91 -7.04 19.56 -5.36
CA ASP A 91 -8.38 19.46 -4.77
C ASP A 91 -8.95 18.04 -4.90
N ASN A 92 -9.72 17.62 -3.91
CA ASN A 92 -10.41 16.33 -3.90
C ASN A 92 -9.50 15.15 -4.24
N THR A 93 -8.27 15.19 -3.76
CA THR A 93 -7.25 14.17 -4.01
C THR A 93 -6.75 13.57 -2.70
N LEU A 94 -6.76 12.25 -2.61
CA LEU A 94 -6.17 11.48 -1.53
C LEU A 94 -4.93 10.72 -2.03
N VAL A 95 -3.85 10.75 -1.27
CA VAL A 95 -2.68 9.92 -1.49
C VAL A 95 -2.56 8.95 -0.32
N LEU A 96 -2.70 7.66 -0.60
CA LEU A 96 -2.70 6.59 0.40
C LEU A 96 -1.49 5.69 0.25
N LEU A 97 -0.99 5.16 1.36
CA LEU A 97 0.05 4.14 1.40
C LEU A 97 -0.46 2.93 2.16
N THR A 98 -0.31 1.75 1.56
CA THR A 98 -0.49 0.47 2.23
C THR A 98 0.84 -0.26 2.29
N ASP A 99 1.27 -0.61 3.49
CA ASP A 99 2.44 -1.45 3.70
C ASP A 99 2.01 -2.92 3.57
N CYS A 100 2.47 -3.56 2.50
CA CYS A 100 2.21 -4.96 2.18
C CYS A 100 3.45 -5.82 2.43
N LYS A 101 4.44 -5.36 3.20
CA LYS A 101 5.65 -6.13 3.49
C LYS A 101 5.29 -7.33 4.33
N CYS A 102 5.44 -8.53 3.78
CA CYS A 102 5.40 -9.73 4.56
C CYS A 102 6.66 -9.77 5.42
N SER A 103 6.53 -9.58 6.73
CA SER A 103 7.54 -10.07 7.65
C SER A 103 7.65 -11.57 7.46
N SER A 104 8.86 -12.11 7.40
CA SER A 104 9.13 -13.55 7.33
C SER A 104 8.66 -14.24 8.63
N GLY A 105 7.40 -14.57 8.67
CA GLY A 105 6.65 -15.09 9.79
C GLY A 105 5.25 -14.57 9.59
N MET A 106 4.46 -15.32 8.86
CA MET A 106 3.08 -15.04 8.59
C MET A 106 2.32 -14.92 9.92
N GLU A 107 2.28 -13.72 10.48
CA GLU A 107 1.21 -13.40 11.40
C GLU A 107 -0.04 -13.18 10.54
N THR A 108 -0.66 -14.29 10.14
CA THR A 108 -2.08 -14.26 9.82
C THR A 108 -2.73 -13.62 11.03
N GLY A 109 -3.51 -12.56 10.88
CA GLY A 109 -4.08 -11.75 11.95
C GLY A 109 -5.02 -12.48 12.93
N ILE A 110 -4.71 -13.73 13.25
CA ILE A 110 -5.28 -14.53 14.32
C ILE A 110 -4.40 -14.27 15.54
N PRO A 111 -4.92 -13.70 16.63
CA PRO A 111 -4.16 -13.53 17.86
C PRO A 111 -3.59 -14.88 18.28
N GLN A 112 -2.28 -15.04 18.21
CA GLN A 112 -1.60 -16.20 18.76
C GLN A 112 -1.83 -16.17 20.27
N VAL A 113 -2.69 -17.04 20.74
CA VAL A 113 -2.80 -17.31 22.17
C VAL A 113 -1.45 -17.87 22.61
N LYS A 114 -0.65 -17.06 23.28
CA LYS A 114 0.60 -17.52 23.91
C LYS A 114 0.21 -18.50 24.99
N ASN A 115 0.18 -19.78 24.67
CA ASN A 115 0.12 -20.83 25.67
C ASN A 115 1.45 -20.82 26.43
N ASN A 116 1.49 -20.10 27.52
CA ASN A 116 2.52 -20.23 28.54
C ASN A 116 2.33 -21.57 29.27
N ILE A 117 2.63 -22.66 28.57
CA ILE A 117 2.84 -23.94 29.24
C ILE A 117 4.23 -23.84 29.86
N GLY A 118 4.22 -23.62 31.17
CA GLY A 118 5.43 -23.55 31.98
C GLY A 118 6.31 -24.76 31.73
N LYS A 119 7.52 -24.54 31.25
CA LYS A 119 8.57 -25.52 31.27
C LYS A 119 8.91 -25.80 32.76
N LYS A 120 8.39 -26.89 33.29
CA LYS A 120 8.88 -27.45 34.56
C LYS A 120 10.34 -27.74 34.40
N LYS A 121 11.19 -27.04 35.17
CA LYS A 121 12.59 -27.37 35.34
C LYS A 121 12.68 -28.79 35.91
N ALA A 122 13.25 -29.70 35.16
CA ALA A 122 13.64 -30.99 35.66
C ALA A 122 14.85 -30.80 36.58
N CYS A 123 14.65 -30.82 37.88
CA CYS A 123 15.70 -31.01 38.87
C CYS A 123 16.07 -32.50 38.89
N GLY A 124 17.35 -32.81 38.71
CA GLY A 124 17.79 -34.20 38.86
C GLY A 124 19.21 -34.45 38.41
N ASN A 125 20.18 -33.76 39.00
CA ASN A 125 21.56 -34.26 39.00
C ASN A 125 21.82 -35.07 40.28
N LYS A 126 21.80 -36.40 40.18
CA LYS A 126 22.33 -37.29 41.21
C LYS A 126 23.85 -37.42 41.03
N PRO A 127 24.68 -37.28 42.09
CA PRO A 127 26.12 -37.50 41.99
C PRO A 127 26.43 -39.00 41.92
N LYS A 128 27.35 -39.37 41.04
CA LYS A 128 27.88 -40.75 40.96
C LYS A 128 28.75 -41.09 42.16
N PRO A 129 28.64 -42.29 42.75
CA PRO A 129 29.51 -42.72 43.83
C PRO A 129 30.93 -43.03 43.30
N LYS A 130 31.93 -42.54 44.00
CA LYS A 130 33.34 -42.90 43.76
C LYS A 130 33.58 -44.34 44.24
N ARG A 131 34.01 -45.18 43.28
CA ARG A 131 34.58 -46.50 43.67
C ARG A 131 36.01 -46.31 44.21
N LYS A 132 36.29 -46.90 45.37
CA LYS A 132 37.61 -47.11 45.89
C LYS A 132 38.33 -48.19 45.09
#